data_630b8d0884455d187358ae445df3878a
#
_entry.id   630b8d0884455d187358ae445df3878a
#
_cell.length_a   1.000
_cell.length_b   1.000
_cell.length_c   1.000
_cell.angle_alpha   90.00
_cell.angle_beta   90.00
_cell.angle_gamma   90.00
#
_symmetry.space_group_name_H-M   'P 1'
#
loop_
_entity.id
_entity.type
_entity.pdbx_description
1 polymer ?
#
loop_
_entity_poly.entity_id
_entity_poly.type
_entity_poly.pdbx_seq_one_letter_code
_entity_poly.pdbx_strand_id
1 'polypeptide(L)'
;MAKKEIETISLTDSFKEFKELKKIDKTTMISVLEESFRSVLAKIFGSDENFDVIMNPDNGDCEIYQNLEVVPDGEVEDPDRQIALTDARNDVDSPDPDCEVGEEHTRKIEFAKFGRRAILNLRQTLASKILDLQKDAIYTQFKAQEGELVSGEVYQVWKREVLLLDDEKNELLLPKDQQIPTDIYRKGETVRAVIYNVDNKNNNPKITVSRTSENFLRRLFELEVPEIHDGLIVIRAVARIPGERAKIAVESYDDRIDPVGACVGVKGARIHGIVRELRNENIDVINYTSNPQLFIQRALSPAKISSIRLDEENKHAEVFLRPDEVSLAIGKGGLNIKLATILTGYTIDVYRDIESEGEEDIYLDEFKDEIHEWVIEALKNMGCATARAVLHTPRQELIDKADLEESTVDDVIAVLKAEFDEE
;
A
#
# COMPACT_ATOMS: atom_id res chain seq x y z
N MET A 1 -54.48 -35.92 -15.25
CA MET A 1 -54.03 -34.55 -14.83
C MET A 1 -52.89 -34.80 -13.86
N ALA A 2 -51.66 -34.62 -14.33
CA ALA A 2 -50.45 -34.77 -13.51
C ALA A 2 -50.37 -33.61 -12.51
N LYS A 3 -50.37 -33.88 -11.21
CA LYS A 3 -49.97 -32.98 -10.16
C LYS A 3 -48.48 -32.66 -10.43
N LYS A 4 -48.20 -31.43 -10.85
CA LYS A 4 -46.87 -30.87 -10.80
C LYS A 4 -46.47 -30.82 -9.33
N GLU A 5 -45.57 -31.70 -8.93
CA GLU A 5 -44.83 -31.59 -7.68
C GLU A 5 -44.18 -30.20 -7.65
N ILE A 6 -44.56 -29.39 -6.70
CA ILE A 6 -43.89 -28.15 -6.41
C ILE A 6 -42.55 -28.60 -5.84
N GLU A 7 -41.49 -28.43 -6.62
CA GLU A 7 -40.14 -28.51 -6.09
C GLU A 7 -40.03 -27.58 -4.88
N THR A 8 -40.16 -28.15 -3.72
CA THR A 8 -39.65 -27.56 -2.50
C THR A 8 -38.16 -27.41 -2.72
N ILE A 9 -37.74 -26.22 -3.16
CA ILE A 9 -36.33 -25.87 -3.19
C ILE A 9 -35.86 -26.04 -1.74
N SER A 10 -35.18 -27.15 -1.51
CA SER A 10 -34.67 -27.49 -0.20
C SER A 10 -33.71 -26.38 0.21
N LEU A 11 -34.06 -25.62 1.25
CA LEU A 11 -33.14 -24.69 1.90
C LEU A 11 -31.83 -25.41 2.28
N THR A 12 -31.90 -26.71 2.53
CA THR A 12 -30.77 -27.62 2.77
C THR A 12 -29.79 -27.73 1.60
N ASP A 13 -30.25 -27.61 0.34
CA ASP A 13 -29.33 -27.64 -0.82
C ASP A 13 -28.60 -26.31 -0.98
N SER A 14 -29.28 -25.19 -0.71
CA SER A 14 -28.63 -23.88 -0.55
C SER A 14 -27.65 -23.88 0.62
N PHE A 15 -27.97 -24.55 1.72
CA PHE A 15 -27.08 -24.72 2.88
C PHE A 15 -25.82 -25.52 2.57
N LYS A 16 -25.88 -26.52 1.71
CA LYS A 16 -24.71 -27.30 1.27
C LYS A 16 -23.81 -26.49 0.35
N GLU A 17 -24.40 -25.72 -0.57
CA GLU A 17 -23.67 -24.75 -1.40
C GLU A 17 -22.93 -23.71 -0.52
N PHE A 18 -23.56 -23.25 0.56
CA PHE A 18 -22.96 -22.30 1.51
C PHE A 18 -21.87 -22.92 2.40
N LYS A 19 -21.95 -24.19 2.73
CA LYS A 19 -20.93 -24.91 3.52
C LYS A 19 -19.62 -25.08 2.74
N GLU A 20 -19.68 -25.09 1.41
CA GLU A 20 -18.51 -25.09 0.52
C GLU A 20 -17.91 -23.69 0.32
N LEU A 21 -18.63 -22.62 0.62
CA LEU A 21 -18.12 -21.24 0.62
C LEU A 21 -17.19 -21.05 1.83
N LYS A 22 -15.94 -21.33 1.58
CA LYS A 22 -14.78 -21.31 2.48
C LYS A 22 -14.73 -20.04 3.34
N LYS A 23 -14.55 -20.22 4.67
CA LYS A 23 -14.14 -19.23 5.68
C LYS A 23 -15.21 -18.41 6.40
N ILE A 24 -16.51 -18.63 6.23
CA ILE A 24 -17.51 -17.99 7.09
C ILE A 24 -17.76 -18.88 8.30
N ASP A 25 -17.61 -18.32 9.51
CA ASP A 25 -17.91 -19.01 10.76
C ASP A 25 -19.39 -19.41 10.83
N LYS A 26 -19.65 -20.60 11.40
CA LYS A 26 -20.99 -21.16 11.53
C LYS A 26 -21.96 -20.22 12.27
N THR A 27 -21.47 -19.55 13.30
CA THR A 27 -22.22 -18.56 14.08
C THR A 27 -22.63 -17.35 13.25
N THR A 28 -21.71 -16.81 12.48
CA THR A 28 -21.98 -15.68 11.57
C THR A 28 -23.01 -16.05 10.49
N MET A 29 -22.93 -17.27 9.96
CA MET A 29 -23.88 -17.75 8.97
C MET A 29 -25.29 -17.87 9.52
N ILE A 30 -25.44 -18.38 10.76
CA ILE A 30 -26.75 -18.47 11.44
C ILE A 30 -27.34 -17.08 11.64
N SER A 31 -26.55 -16.13 12.15
CA SER A 31 -26.98 -14.75 12.36
C SER A 31 -27.47 -14.09 11.06
N VAL A 32 -26.75 -14.31 9.93
CA VAL A 32 -27.16 -13.77 8.62
C VAL A 32 -28.44 -14.40 8.11
N LEU A 33 -28.64 -15.69 8.35
CA LEU A 33 -29.88 -16.37 8.02
C LEU A 33 -31.06 -15.82 8.83
N GLU A 34 -30.94 -15.74 10.15
CA GLU A 34 -31.93 -15.14 11.02
C GLU A 34 -32.32 -13.73 10.62
N GLU A 35 -31.31 -12.87 10.39
CA GLU A 35 -31.52 -11.51 9.94
C GLU A 35 -32.17 -11.41 8.55
N SER A 36 -31.85 -12.36 7.65
CA SER A 36 -32.49 -12.43 6.34
C SER A 36 -33.94 -12.82 6.41
N PHE A 37 -34.30 -13.78 7.28
CA PHE A 37 -35.70 -14.14 7.55
C PHE A 37 -36.44 -12.97 8.17
N ARG A 38 -35.89 -12.32 9.20
CA ARG A 38 -36.48 -11.12 9.83
C ARG A 38 -36.72 -10.01 8.81
N SER A 39 -35.75 -9.73 7.93
CA SER A 39 -35.92 -8.73 6.85
C SER A 39 -37.06 -9.05 5.88
N VAL A 40 -37.32 -10.33 5.61
CA VAL A 40 -38.43 -10.74 4.75
C VAL A 40 -39.73 -10.66 5.47
N LEU A 41 -39.79 -11.05 6.75
CA LEU A 41 -40.97 -10.92 7.60
C LEU A 41 -41.38 -9.46 7.78
N ALA A 42 -40.43 -8.56 8.04
CA ALA A 42 -40.69 -7.12 8.10
C ALA A 42 -41.29 -6.56 6.81
N LYS A 43 -40.86 -7.07 5.63
CA LYS A 43 -41.45 -6.66 4.35
C LYS A 43 -42.87 -7.18 4.12
N ILE A 44 -43.23 -8.30 4.69
CA ILE A 44 -44.56 -8.93 4.53
C ILE A 44 -45.54 -8.35 5.51
N PHE A 45 -45.15 -8.24 6.81
CA PHE A 45 -46.00 -7.85 7.93
C PHE A 45 -45.79 -6.41 8.40
N GLY A 46 -44.86 -5.65 7.77
CA GLY A 46 -44.57 -4.27 8.17
C GLY A 46 -43.61 -4.12 9.36
N SER A 47 -43.46 -5.18 10.19
CA SER A 47 -42.52 -5.26 11.33
C SER A 47 -42.09 -6.71 11.55
N ASP A 48 -40.95 -6.91 12.17
CA ASP A 48 -40.44 -8.22 12.61
C ASP A 48 -40.40 -8.37 14.14
N GLU A 49 -40.89 -7.36 14.88
CA GLU A 49 -40.79 -7.31 16.35
C GLU A 49 -41.54 -8.44 17.04
N ASN A 50 -42.64 -8.91 16.46
CA ASN A 50 -43.47 -9.98 16.98
C ASN A 50 -43.15 -11.37 16.38
N PHE A 51 -41.94 -11.53 15.81
CA PHE A 51 -41.47 -12.81 15.24
C PHE A 51 -40.18 -13.28 15.90
N ASP A 52 -40.19 -14.56 16.29
CA ASP A 52 -38.99 -15.26 16.70
C ASP A 52 -38.56 -16.24 15.61
N VAL A 53 -37.33 -16.05 15.15
CA VAL A 53 -36.71 -16.91 14.13
C VAL A 53 -35.63 -17.72 14.81
N ILE A 54 -35.83 -19.02 14.90
CA ILE A 54 -34.88 -19.95 15.54
C ILE A 54 -34.26 -20.85 14.50
N MET A 55 -32.93 -20.78 14.42
CA MET A 55 -32.16 -21.61 13.48
C MET A 55 -31.48 -22.76 14.22
N ASN A 56 -31.66 -23.97 13.72
CA ASN A 56 -30.93 -25.13 14.21
C ASN A 56 -29.53 -25.17 13.57
N PRO A 57 -28.46 -25.04 14.37
CA PRO A 57 -27.11 -24.97 13.86
C PRO A 57 -26.59 -26.27 13.22
N ASP A 58 -27.21 -27.42 13.47
CA ASP A 58 -26.68 -28.71 13.02
C ASP A 58 -27.26 -29.16 11.69
N ASN A 59 -28.55 -28.94 11.48
CA ASN A 59 -29.26 -29.36 10.25
C ASN A 59 -29.69 -28.19 9.37
N GLY A 60 -29.63 -26.94 9.88
CA GLY A 60 -30.04 -25.74 9.15
C GLY A 60 -31.56 -25.55 9.06
N ASP A 61 -32.34 -26.28 9.87
CA ASP A 61 -33.76 -26.08 9.90
C ASP A 61 -34.08 -24.71 10.55
N CYS A 62 -35.09 -24.05 9.99
CA CYS A 62 -35.58 -22.77 10.47
C CYS A 62 -36.98 -22.93 10.99
N GLU A 63 -37.19 -22.55 12.23
CA GLU A 63 -38.50 -22.43 12.86
C GLU A 63 -38.85 -20.96 13.07
N ILE A 64 -40.04 -20.57 12.65
CA ILE A 64 -40.53 -19.20 12.77
C ILE A 64 -41.77 -19.24 13.67
N TYR A 65 -41.74 -18.43 14.71
CA TYR A 65 -42.84 -18.25 15.64
C TYR A 65 -43.32 -16.81 15.55
N GLN A 66 -44.64 -16.65 15.54
CA GLN A 66 -45.31 -15.34 15.62
C GLN A 66 -45.92 -15.20 16.98
N ASN A 67 -45.60 -14.14 17.69
CA ASN A 67 -46.14 -13.80 19.00
C ASN A 67 -47.28 -12.80 18.81
N LEU A 68 -48.47 -13.17 19.21
CA LEU A 68 -49.71 -12.40 19.08
C LEU A 68 -50.28 -12.10 20.45
N GLU A 69 -50.70 -10.87 20.68
CA GLU A 69 -51.44 -10.47 21.89
C GLU A 69 -52.89 -11.00 21.83
N VAL A 70 -53.31 -11.70 22.87
CA VAL A 70 -54.70 -12.21 22.97
C VAL A 70 -55.63 -11.07 23.39
N VAL A 71 -56.57 -10.74 22.53
CA VAL A 71 -57.60 -9.71 22.79
C VAL A 71 -59.00 -10.30 22.86
N PRO A 72 -60.00 -9.61 23.47
CA PRO A 72 -61.37 -10.07 23.47
C PRO A 72 -61.94 -10.27 22.05
N ASP A 73 -62.87 -11.23 21.94
CA ASP A 73 -63.52 -11.52 20.67
C ASP A 73 -64.19 -10.28 20.07
N GLY A 74 -63.79 -9.88 18.86
CA GLY A 74 -64.29 -8.72 18.13
C GLY A 74 -63.55 -7.41 18.40
N GLU A 75 -62.47 -7.39 19.17
CA GLU A 75 -61.63 -6.22 19.46
C GLU A 75 -60.23 -6.30 18.74
N VAL A 76 -60.05 -7.20 17.79
CA VAL A 76 -58.80 -7.31 16.98
C VAL A 76 -58.70 -6.11 16.10
N GLU A 77 -57.73 -5.22 16.37
CA GLU A 77 -57.41 -4.03 15.53
C GLU A 77 -56.36 -4.37 14.47
N ASP A 78 -55.36 -5.15 14.82
CA ASP A 78 -54.27 -5.55 13.93
C ASP A 78 -54.13 -7.09 13.93
N PRO A 79 -54.61 -7.78 12.89
CA PRO A 79 -54.54 -9.25 12.78
C PRO A 79 -53.07 -9.80 12.71
N ASP A 80 -52.10 -8.98 12.43
CA ASP A 80 -50.70 -9.38 12.39
C ASP A 80 -50.03 -9.32 13.76
N ARG A 81 -50.65 -8.63 14.76
CA ARG A 81 -50.14 -8.45 16.11
C ARG A 81 -51.09 -9.01 17.18
N GLN A 82 -52.39 -9.18 16.87
CA GLN A 82 -53.42 -9.56 17.81
C GLN A 82 -54.21 -10.77 17.33
N ILE A 83 -54.68 -11.59 18.27
CA ILE A 83 -55.55 -12.75 18.02
C ILE A 83 -56.74 -12.71 18.96
N ALA A 84 -57.93 -13.07 18.46
CA ALA A 84 -59.12 -13.20 19.30
C ALA A 84 -58.97 -14.39 20.24
N LEU A 85 -59.49 -14.25 21.47
CA LEU A 85 -59.42 -15.30 22.51
C LEU A 85 -59.95 -16.66 22.04
N THR A 86 -61.07 -16.66 21.31
CA THR A 86 -61.69 -17.88 20.79
C THR A 86 -60.78 -18.52 19.70
N ASP A 87 -60.11 -17.70 18.89
CA ASP A 87 -59.22 -18.18 17.83
C ASP A 87 -57.91 -18.70 18.40
N ALA A 88 -57.37 -18.09 19.46
CA ALA A 88 -56.15 -18.54 20.14
C ALA A 88 -56.36 -19.92 20.79
N ARG A 89 -57.51 -20.11 21.43
CA ARG A 89 -57.87 -21.41 22.04
C ARG A 89 -58.08 -22.54 21.04
N ASN A 90 -58.51 -22.23 19.85
CA ASN A 90 -58.82 -23.19 18.79
C ASN A 90 -57.78 -23.16 17.65
N ASP A 91 -56.63 -22.54 17.84
CA ASP A 91 -55.59 -22.49 16.80
C ASP A 91 -55.20 -23.90 16.36
N VAL A 92 -55.16 -24.11 15.04
CA VAL A 92 -54.92 -25.42 14.44
C VAL A 92 -53.45 -25.86 14.59
N ASP A 93 -52.56 -24.88 14.55
CA ASP A 93 -51.10 -25.12 14.54
C ASP A 93 -50.50 -25.07 15.97
N SER A 94 -51.12 -24.32 16.89
CA SER A 94 -50.65 -24.14 18.29
C SER A 94 -51.84 -23.88 19.23
N PRO A 95 -52.71 -24.89 19.52
CA PRO A 95 -53.86 -24.68 20.38
C PRO A 95 -53.44 -24.38 21.83
N ASP A 96 -53.99 -23.30 22.40
CA ASP A 96 -53.76 -22.94 23.79
C ASP A 96 -55.12 -22.79 24.53
N PRO A 97 -55.66 -23.90 25.08
CA PRO A 97 -56.97 -23.93 25.72
C PRO A 97 -57.06 -23.05 26.96
N ASP A 98 -55.96 -22.81 27.64
CA ASP A 98 -55.86 -22.12 28.92
C ASP A 98 -55.50 -20.63 28.79
N CYS A 99 -55.34 -20.10 27.58
CA CYS A 99 -54.92 -18.70 27.38
C CYS A 99 -55.99 -17.71 27.86
N GLU A 100 -55.53 -16.57 28.43
CA GLU A 100 -56.34 -15.45 28.91
C GLU A 100 -56.09 -14.19 28.07
N VAL A 101 -57.03 -13.24 28.14
CA VAL A 101 -56.89 -11.94 27.49
C VAL A 101 -55.73 -11.16 28.09
N GLY A 102 -54.85 -10.63 27.24
CA GLY A 102 -53.64 -9.91 27.59
C GLY A 102 -52.40 -10.80 27.69
N GLU A 103 -52.51 -12.10 27.48
CA GLU A 103 -51.36 -13.00 27.33
C GLU A 103 -50.84 -13.03 25.90
N GLU A 104 -49.61 -13.52 25.73
CA GLU A 104 -48.96 -13.69 24.44
C GLU A 104 -49.18 -15.12 23.93
N HIS A 105 -49.83 -15.24 22.76
CA HIS A 105 -50.06 -16.51 22.09
C HIS A 105 -48.99 -16.70 21.01
N THR A 106 -48.19 -17.78 21.11
CA THR A 106 -47.12 -18.11 20.18
C THR A 106 -47.58 -19.13 19.16
N ARG A 107 -47.60 -18.74 17.88
CA ARG A 107 -48.01 -19.59 16.75
C ARG A 107 -46.82 -19.92 15.85
N LYS A 108 -46.62 -21.22 15.58
CA LYS A 108 -45.62 -21.67 14.61
C LYS A 108 -46.08 -21.38 13.18
N ILE A 109 -45.22 -20.74 12.38
CA ILE A 109 -45.53 -20.42 11.00
C ILE A 109 -44.59 -21.18 10.05
N GLU A 110 -45.17 -21.85 9.08
CA GLU A 110 -44.38 -22.46 7.99
C GLU A 110 -44.06 -21.43 6.92
N PHE A 111 -42.78 -21.15 6.69
CA PHE A 111 -42.32 -20.20 5.68
C PHE A 111 -42.84 -20.50 4.26
N ALA A 112 -43.09 -21.79 3.97
CA ALA A 112 -43.63 -22.22 2.66
C ALA A 112 -45.02 -21.62 2.38
N LYS A 113 -45.80 -21.26 3.44
CA LYS A 113 -47.13 -20.66 3.32
C LYS A 113 -47.10 -19.20 2.79
N PHE A 114 -45.94 -18.50 2.86
CA PHE A 114 -45.84 -17.08 2.41
C PHE A 114 -45.80 -16.93 0.89
N GLY A 115 -45.73 -17.99 0.12
CA GLY A 115 -45.79 -17.98 -1.32
C GLY A 115 -44.47 -17.68 -2.04
N ARG A 116 -44.48 -17.76 -3.36
CA ARG A 116 -43.26 -17.68 -4.19
C ARG A 116 -42.48 -16.37 -4.09
N ARG A 117 -43.18 -15.24 -3.86
CA ARG A 117 -42.52 -13.93 -3.76
C ARG A 117 -41.63 -13.84 -2.52
N ALA A 118 -42.11 -14.33 -1.39
CA ALA A 118 -41.38 -14.35 -0.12
C ALA A 118 -40.10 -15.22 -0.28
N ILE A 119 -40.23 -16.40 -0.85
CA ILE A 119 -39.11 -17.30 -1.10
C ILE A 119 -38.05 -16.67 -2.03
N LEU A 120 -38.48 -15.99 -3.10
CA LEU A 120 -37.56 -15.25 -3.99
C LEU A 120 -36.87 -14.09 -3.29
N ASN A 121 -37.61 -13.31 -2.48
CA ASN A 121 -37.05 -12.22 -1.69
C ASN A 121 -36.01 -12.74 -0.68
N LEU A 122 -36.31 -13.83 0.03
CA LEU A 122 -35.36 -14.43 0.96
C LEU A 122 -34.09 -14.84 0.25
N ARG A 123 -34.20 -15.54 -0.90
CA ARG A 123 -33.04 -15.96 -1.69
C ARG A 123 -32.19 -14.78 -2.14
N GLN A 124 -32.81 -13.69 -2.60
CA GLN A 124 -32.09 -12.47 -3.01
C GLN A 124 -31.42 -11.78 -1.82
N THR A 125 -32.10 -11.67 -0.70
CA THR A 125 -31.56 -11.05 0.53
C THR A 125 -30.37 -11.87 1.06
N LEU A 126 -30.50 -13.19 1.11
CA LEU A 126 -29.41 -14.09 1.50
C LEU A 126 -28.21 -13.96 0.57
N ALA A 127 -28.42 -14.01 -0.75
CA ALA A 127 -27.35 -13.88 -1.72
C ALA A 127 -26.60 -12.54 -1.57
N SER A 128 -27.35 -11.45 -1.35
CA SER A 128 -26.74 -10.13 -1.13
C SER A 128 -25.91 -10.09 0.14
N LYS A 129 -26.47 -10.56 1.28
CA LYS A 129 -25.76 -10.55 2.56
C LYS A 129 -24.52 -11.43 2.58
N ILE A 130 -24.57 -12.58 1.92
CA ILE A 130 -23.40 -13.46 1.78
C ILE A 130 -22.31 -12.77 0.94
N LEU A 131 -22.70 -12.13 -0.16
CA LEU A 131 -21.76 -11.36 -0.97
C LEU A 131 -21.11 -10.23 -0.17
N ASP A 132 -21.90 -9.55 0.68
CA ASP A 132 -21.39 -8.49 1.54
C ASP A 132 -20.39 -9.03 2.57
N LEU A 133 -20.69 -10.18 3.21
CA LEU A 133 -19.75 -10.83 4.13
C LEU A 133 -18.46 -11.30 3.44
N GLN A 134 -18.56 -11.83 2.21
CA GLN A 134 -17.38 -12.20 1.44
C GLN A 134 -16.50 -10.99 1.15
N LYS A 135 -17.10 -9.86 0.77
CA LYS A 135 -16.40 -8.60 0.54
C LYS A 135 -15.73 -8.07 1.80
N ASP A 136 -16.40 -8.12 2.93
CA ASP A 136 -15.84 -7.70 4.22
C ASP A 136 -14.69 -8.61 4.66
N ALA A 137 -14.80 -9.92 4.42
CA ALA A 137 -13.73 -10.87 4.70
C ALA A 137 -12.50 -10.61 3.82
N ILE A 138 -12.70 -10.37 2.51
CA ILE A 138 -11.64 -9.98 1.58
C ILE A 138 -10.99 -8.67 2.04
N TYR A 139 -11.79 -7.66 2.37
CA TYR A 139 -11.27 -6.38 2.85
C TYR A 139 -10.40 -6.56 4.11
N THR A 140 -10.90 -7.28 5.10
CA THR A 140 -10.18 -7.52 6.37
C THR A 140 -8.88 -8.28 6.14
N GLN A 141 -8.92 -9.33 5.30
CA GLN A 141 -7.75 -10.12 4.95
C GLN A 141 -6.66 -9.27 4.29
N PHE A 142 -7.00 -8.56 3.21
CA PHE A 142 -6.04 -7.77 2.47
C PHE A 142 -5.60 -6.50 3.22
N LYS A 143 -6.46 -5.93 4.05
CA LYS A 143 -6.10 -4.80 4.93
C LYS A 143 -5.03 -5.17 5.94
N ALA A 144 -5.11 -6.37 6.52
CA ALA A 144 -4.08 -6.90 7.41
C ALA A 144 -2.75 -7.20 6.69
N GLN A 145 -2.80 -7.38 5.37
CA GLN A 145 -1.65 -7.69 4.53
C GLN A 145 -1.08 -6.46 3.78
N GLU A 146 -1.53 -5.24 4.10
CA GLU A 146 -0.94 -4.04 3.50
C GLU A 146 0.57 -4.01 3.74
N GLY A 147 1.33 -3.77 2.67
CA GLY A 147 2.79 -3.82 2.69
C GLY A 147 3.40 -5.20 2.44
N GLU A 148 2.61 -6.28 2.36
CA GLU A 148 3.09 -7.61 2.02
C GLU A 148 3.15 -7.85 0.51
N LEU A 149 4.00 -8.83 0.11
CA LEU A 149 4.08 -9.28 -1.28
C LEU A 149 2.85 -10.11 -1.65
N VAL A 150 2.35 -9.84 -2.83
CA VAL A 150 1.31 -10.63 -3.48
C VAL A 150 1.72 -10.95 -4.93
N SER A 151 1.31 -12.12 -5.40
CA SER A 151 1.47 -12.52 -6.80
C SER A 151 0.10 -12.61 -7.45
N GLY A 152 -0.02 -12.13 -8.67
CA GLY A 152 -1.26 -12.25 -9.43
C GLY A 152 -0.99 -12.49 -10.91
N GLU A 153 -1.87 -13.25 -11.55
CA GLU A 153 -1.84 -13.47 -13.00
C GLU A 153 -2.51 -12.28 -13.71
N VAL A 154 -1.88 -11.76 -14.76
CA VAL A 154 -2.45 -10.68 -15.58
C VAL A 154 -3.71 -11.18 -16.30
N TYR A 155 -4.85 -10.70 -15.85
CA TYR A 155 -6.14 -11.04 -16.45
C TYR A 155 -6.48 -10.08 -17.60
N GLN A 156 -6.32 -8.77 -17.38
CA GLN A 156 -6.61 -7.75 -18.37
C GLN A 156 -5.69 -6.53 -18.25
N VAL A 157 -5.28 -6.00 -19.39
CA VAL A 157 -4.45 -4.78 -19.47
C VAL A 157 -5.29 -3.66 -20.07
N TRP A 158 -5.49 -2.60 -19.29
CA TRP A 158 -6.16 -1.37 -19.75
C TRP A 158 -5.14 -0.22 -19.90
N LYS A 159 -5.58 0.85 -20.49
CA LYS A 159 -4.71 2.03 -20.72
C LYS A 159 -4.18 2.66 -19.42
N ARG A 160 -4.99 2.63 -18.35
CA ARG A 160 -4.69 3.29 -17.07
C ARG A 160 -4.30 2.35 -15.94
N GLU A 161 -4.60 1.09 -16.06
CA GLU A 161 -4.37 0.09 -15.02
C GLU A 161 -4.28 -1.32 -15.59
N VAL A 162 -3.71 -2.23 -14.82
CA VAL A 162 -3.66 -3.65 -15.10
C VAL A 162 -4.45 -4.37 -14.02
N LEU A 163 -5.36 -5.24 -14.43
CA LEU A 163 -6.09 -6.14 -13.54
C LEU A 163 -5.33 -7.45 -13.42
N LEU A 164 -4.97 -7.78 -12.19
CA LEU A 164 -4.36 -9.05 -11.82
C LEU A 164 -5.38 -9.88 -11.02
N LEU A 165 -5.29 -11.20 -11.11
CA LEU A 165 -6.04 -12.13 -10.27
C LEU A 165 -5.05 -12.92 -9.43
N ASP A 166 -5.30 -12.98 -8.12
CA ASP A 166 -4.55 -13.88 -7.24
C ASP A 166 -5.00 -15.35 -7.39
N ASP A 167 -4.41 -16.27 -6.62
CA ASP A 167 -4.74 -17.70 -6.67
C ASP A 167 -6.20 -17.98 -6.24
N GLU A 168 -6.80 -17.12 -5.43
CA GLU A 168 -8.20 -17.19 -5.00
C GLU A 168 -9.14 -16.42 -5.96
N LYS A 169 -8.62 -15.86 -7.06
CA LYS A 169 -9.31 -15.02 -8.06
C LYS A 169 -9.82 -13.69 -7.52
N ASN A 170 -9.22 -13.18 -6.45
CA ASN A 170 -9.46 -11.82 -6.03
C ASN A 170 -8.83 -10.82 -7.00
N GLU A 171 -9.53 -9.72 -7.22
CA GLU A 171 -9.10 -8.67 -8.14
C GLU A 171 -8.07 -7.75 -7.49
N LEU A 172 -6.87 -7.67 -8.08
CA LEU A 172 -5.80 -6.78 -7.67
C LEU A 172 -5.57 -5.75 -8.78
N LEU A 173 -5.67 -4.47 -8.44
CA LEU A 173 -5.50 -3.39 -9.40
C LEU A 173 -4.10 -2.80 -9.32
N LEU A 174 -3.41 -2.75 -10.45
CA LEU A 174 -2.11 -2.13 -10.61
C LEU A 174 -2.24 -0.87 -11.48
N PRO A 175 -2.46 0.32 -10.90
CA PRO A 175 -2.60 1.59 -11.61
C PRO A 175 -1.31 1.98 -12.34
N LYS A 176 -1.42 2.82 -13.35
CA LYS A 176 -0.28 3.23 -14.21
C LYS A 176 0.85 3.92 -13.44
N ASP A 177 0.53 4.70 -12.44
CA ASP A 177 1.47 5.39 -11.55
C ASP A 177 2.17 4.43 -10.57
N GLN A 178 1.63 3.23 -10.37
CA GLN A 178 2.20 2.17 -9.55
C GLN A 178 2.96 1.11 -10.38
N GLN A 179 3.08 1.30 -11.69
CA GLN A 179 3.83 0.44 -12.60
C GLN A 179 5.25 0.97 -12.81
N ILE A 180 6.23 0.08 -12.86
CA ILE A 180 7.58 0.45 -13.30
C ILE A 180 7.50 0.88 -14.77
N PRO A 181 8.08 2.02 -15.17
CA PRO A 181 7.94 2.55 -16.52
C PRO A 181 8.37 1.58 -17.64
N THR A 182 9.31 0.69 -17.34
CA THR A 182 9.86 -0.30 -18.28
C THR A 182 9.10 -1.63 -18.28
N ASP A 183 8.10 -1.81 -17.39
CA ASP A 183 7.32 -3.04 -17.34
C ASP A 183 6.40 -3.19 -18.55
N ILE A 184 6.35 -4.40 -19.08
CA ILE A 184 5.44 -4.82 -20.13
C ILE A 184 4.61 -5.98 -19.58
N TYR A 185 3.29 -5.83 -19.59
CA TYR A 185 2.36 -6.83 -19.07
C TYR A 185 1.66 -7.58 -20.20
N ARG A 186 1.62 -8.91 -20.11
CA ARG A 186 0.92 -9.77 -21.06
C ARG A 186 -0.07 -10.63 -20.31
N LYS A 187 -1.25 -10.84 -20.89
CA LYS A 187 -2.26 -11.73 -20.32
C LYS A 187 -1.69 -13.12 -20.06
N GLY A 188 -1.94 -13.66 -18.86
CA GLY A 188 -1.44 -14.95 -18.40
C GLY A 188 -0.05 -14.93 -17.77
N GLU A 189 0.63 -13.77 -17.73
CA GLU A 189 1.90 -13.59 -17.00
C GLU A 189 1.64 -13.42 -15.51
N THR A 190 2.46 -14.07 -14.67
CA THR A 190 2.44 -13.82 -13.22
C THR A 190 3.28 -12.60 -12.88
N VAL A 191 2.71 -11.67 -12.14
CA VAL A 191 3.33 -10.43 -11.70
C VAL A 191 3.35 -10.39 -10.17
N ARG A 192 4.52 -10.06 -9.60
CA ARG A 192 4.67 -9.78 -8.17
C ARG A 192 4.53 -8.30 -7.92
N ALA A 193 3.83 -7.95 -6.85
CA ALA A 193 3.67 -6.58 -6.40
C ALA A 193 3.50 -6.55 -4.87
N VAL A 194 3.51 -5.37 -4.27
CA VAL A 194 3.16 -5.18 -2.86
C VAL A 194 1.73 -4.65 -2.77
N ILE A 195 0.98 -5.09 -1.77
CA ILE A 195 -0.33 -4.51 -1.46
C ILE A 195 -0.08 -3.10 -0.94
N TYR A 196 -0.50 -2.10 -1.73
CA TYR A 196 -0.20 -0.69 -1.45
C TYR A 196 -1.27 -0.01 -0.61
N ASN A 197 -2.53 -0.25 -0.96
CA ASN A 197 -3.68 0.31 -0.27
C ASN A 197 -4.92 -0.55 -0.52
N VAL A 198 -5.74 -0.70 0.53
CA VAL A 198 -7.01 -1.42 0.46
C VAL A 198 -8.12 -0.49 0.92
N ASP A 199 -8.97 -0.09 -0.01
CA ASP A 199 -10.13 0.76 0.21
C ASP A 199 -11.42 -0.07 0.19
N ASN A 200 -12.37 0.25 1.06
CA ASN A 200 -13.73 -0.31 1.02
C ASN A 200 -14.76 0.81 0.83
N LYS A 201 -14.98 1.21 -0.42
CA LYS A 201 -16.01 2.20 -0.76
C LYS A 201 -17.27 1.50 -1.23
N ASN A 202 -18.41 1.84 -0.61
CA ASN A 202 -19.72 1.27 -0.93
C ASN A 202 -19.74 -0.26 -0.83
N ASN A 203 -19.12 -0.81 0.19
CA ASN A 203 -18.99 -2.26 0.41
C ASN A 203 -18.40 -2.99 -0.81
N ASN A 204 -17.45 -2.35 -1.50
CA ASN A 204 -16.73 -2.94 -2.62
C ASN A 204 -15.21 -2.78 -2.39
N PRO A 205 -14.53 -3.79 -1.84
CA PRO A 205 -13.12 -3.72 -1.55
C PRO A 205 -12.32 -3.53 -2.85
N LYS A 206 -11.47 -2.52 -2.85
CA LYS A 206 -10.56 -2.22 -3.94
C LYS A 206 -9.14 -2.41 -3.45
N ILE A 207 -8.46 -3.44 -3.94
CA ILE A 207 -7.09 -3.78 -3.58
C ILE A 207 -6.17 -3.17 -4.62
N THR A 208 -5.41 -2.16 -4.21
CA THR A 208 -4.42 -1.51 -5.07
C THR A 208 -3.04 -2.05 -4.75
N VAL A 209 -2.33 -2.52 -5.78
CA VAL A 209 -0.98 -3.04 -5.64
C VAL A 209 0.04 -2.13 -6.34
N SER A 210 1.29 -2.17 -5.88
CA SER A 210 2.37 -1.32 -6.36
C SER A 210 3.63 -2.11 -6.66
N ARG A 211 4.32 -1.72 -7.73
CA ARG A 211 5.68 -2.14 -8.07
C ARG A 211 6.70 -0.99 -7.94
N THR A 212 6.20 0.24 -7.71
CA THR A 212 7.03 1.45 -7.55
C THR A 212 7.34 1.76 -6.09
N SER A 213 6.58 1.23 -5.14
CA SER A 213 6.75 1.44 -3.71
C SER A 213 8.13 0.98 -3.21
N GLU A 214 8.69 1.68 -2.24
CA GLU A 214 9.90 1.28 -1.50
C GLU A 214 9.69 -0.05 -0.78
N ASN A 215 8.47 -0.30 -0.26
CA ASN A 215 8.13 -1.56 0.39
C ASN A 215 8.25 -2.75 -0.56
N PHE A 216 8.00 -2.58 -1.86
CA PHE A 216 8.20 -3.64 -2.83
C PHE A 216 9.67 -4.09 -2.86
N LEU A 217 10.61 -3.13 -2.88
CA LEU A 217 12.03 -3.44 -2.82
C LEU A 217 12.43 -4.10 -1.49
N ARG A 218 11.91 -3.62 -0.34
CA ARG A 218 12.15 -4.21 0.98
C ARG A 218 11.73 -5.68 1.02
N ARG A 219 10.51 -5.97 0.56
CA ARG A 219 9.97 -7.34 0.54
C ARG A 219 10.72 -8.27 -0.41
N LEU A 220 11.22 -7.76 -1.54
CA LEU A 220 12.07 -8.55 -2.42
C LEU A 220 13.39 -8.94 -1.74
N PHE A 221 14.00 -8.02 -0.97
CA PHE A 221 15.19 -8.34 -0.19
C PHE A 221 14.89 -9.35 0.93
N GLU A 222 13.78 -9.22 1.63
CA GLU A 222 13.35 -10.19 2.65
C GLU A 222 13.15 -11.61 2.06
N LEU A 223 12.68 -11.69 0.83
CA LEU A 223 12.47 -12.96 0.14
C LEU A 223 13.80 -13.61 -0.31
N GLU A 224 14.74 -12.81 -0.79
CA GLU A 224 15.99 -13.29 -1.39
C GLU A 224 17.15 -13.42 -0.39
N VAL A 225 17.06 -12.75 0.76
CA VAL A 225 18.12 -12.68 1.79
C VAL A 225 17.61 -13.26 3.11
N PRO A 226 17.95 -14.54 3.41
CA PRO A 226 17.50 -15.20 4.63
C PRO A 226 17.86 -14.44 5.91
N GLU A 227 19.02 -13.80 5.94
CA GLU A 227 19.51 -13.04 7.10
C GLU A 227 18.62 -11.81 7.41
N ILE A 228 17.93 -11.26 6.39
CA ILE A 228 16.91 -10.20 6.57
C ILE A 228 15.63 -10.83 7.09
N HIS A 229 15.19 -11.93 6.49
CA HIS A 229 14.01 -12.67 6.92
C HIS A 229 14.09 -13.11 8.40
N ASP A 230 15.25 -13.56 8.82
CA ASP A 230 15.52 -13.99 10.19
C ASP A 230 15.75 -12.82 11.16
N GLY A 231 15.74 -11.58 10.69
CA GLY A 231 15.92 -10.38 11.49
C GLY A 231 17.35 -10.11 11.95
N LEU A 232 18.35 -10.82 11.41
CA LEU A 232 19.78 -10.59 11.70
C LEU A 232 20.29 -9.33 11.00
N ILE A 233 19.73 -9.02 9.83
CA ILE A 233 20.01 -7.80 9.06
C ILE A 233 18.71 -7.00 8.93
N VAL A 234 18.82 -5.69 9.10
CA VAL A 234 17.69 -4.78 8.99
C VAL A 234 17.95 -3.75 7.89
N ILE A 235 16.93 -3.50 7.05
CA ILE A 235 16.94 -2.41 6.09
C ILE A 235 16.49 -1.13 6.80
N ARG A 236 17.43 -0.22 7.06
CA ARG A 236 17.19 1.05 7.76
C ARG A 236 16.54 2.10 6.89
N ALA A 237 17.02 2.25 5.66
CA ALA A 237 16.50 3.25 4.72
C ALA A 237 16.51 2.70 3.29
N VAL A 238 15.57 3.18 2.50
CA VAL A 238 15.44 2.89 1.06
C VAL A 238 15.23 4.20 0.34
N ALA A 239 15.95 4.39 -0.76
CA ALA A 239 15.70 5.46 -1.72
C ALA A 239 15.59 4.83 -3.10
N ARG A 240 14.53 5.14 -3.84
CA ARG A 240 14.25 4.46 -5.10
C ARG A 240 13.69 5.40 -6.16
N ILE A 241 14.22 5.27 -7.38
CA ILE A 241 13.63 5.84 -8.59
C ILE A 241 13.27 4.64 -9.47
N PRO A 242 11.97 4.25 -9.51
CA PRO A 242 11.53 3.00 -10.12
C PRO A 242 11.95 2.84 -11.57
N GLY A 243 12.57 1.69 -11.87
CA GLY A 243 13.06 1.37 -13.23
C GLY A 243 14.41 1.97 -13.60
N GLU A 244 15.02 2.78 -12.73
CA GLU A 244 16.33 3.41 -12.98
C GLU A 244 17.35 2.95 -11.95
N ARG A 245 17.23 3.39 -10.71
CA ARG A 245 18.20 3.09 -9.66
C ARG A 245 17.57 3.15 -8.27
N ALA A 246 18.10 2.34 -7.35
CA ALA A 246 17.77 2.38 -5.95
C ALA A 246 19.03 2.34 -5.07
N LYS A 247 18.93 2.85 -3.86
CA LYS A 247 19.92 2.70 -2.79
C LYS A 247 19.23 2.17 -1.54
N ILE A 248 19.87 1.20 -0.88
CA ILE A 248 19.41 0.68 0.40
C ILE A 248 20.51 0.78 1.44
N ALA A 249 20.15 1.16 2.65
CA ALA A 249 21.03 1.16 3.80
C ALA A 249 20.67 0.00 4.72
N VAL A 250 21.62 -0.89 4.96
CA VAL A 250 21.44 -2.10 5.78
C VAL A 250 22.35 -2.09 6.99
N GLU A 251 21.88 -2.71 8.06
CA GLU A 251 22.61 -2.83 9.31
C GLU A 251 22.48 -4.27 9.82
N SER A 252 23.56 -4.83 10.36
CA SER A 252 23.53 -6.12 11.03
C SER A 252 23.54 -5.95 12.54
N TYR A 253 22.79 -6.78 13.25
CA TYR A 253 22.86 -6.90 14.71
C TYR A 253 23.95 -7.88 15.18
N ASP A 254 24.53 -8.66 14.27
CA ASP A 254 25.67 -9.54 14.55
C ASP A 254 26.92 -9.02 13.83
N ASP A 255 27.92 -8.61 14.61
CA ASP A 255 29.19 -8.05 14.11
C ASP A 255 29.98 -9.02 13.20
N ARG A 256 29.65 -10.32 13.23
CA ARG A 256 30.25 -11.34 12.37
C ARG A 256 29.64 -11.40 10.97
N ILE A 257 28.52 -10.75 10.75
CA ILE A 257 27.80 -10.76 9.48
C ILE A 257 28.08 -9.45 8.74
N ASP A 258 28.68 -9.53 7.56
CA ASP A 258 28.73 -8.40 6.63
C ASP A 258 27.35 -8.20 5.97
N PRO A 259 26.59 -7.14 6.34
CA PRO A 259 25.23 -6.98 5.83
C PRO A 259 25.20 -6.66 4.32
N VAL A 260 26.22 -5.98 3.78
CA VAL A 260 26.31 -5.69 2.35
C VAL A 260 26.63 -6.95 1.56
N GLY A 261 27.63 -7.72 2.02
CA GLY A 261 27.99 -8.98 1.39
C GLY A 261 26.87 -10.00 1.39
N ALA A 262 26.09 -10.08 2.49
CA ALA A 262 24.92 -10.96 2.59
C ALA A 262 23.81 -10.57 1.61
N CYS A 263 23.51 -9.28 1.48
CA CYS A 263 22.49 -8.77 0.54
C CYS A 263 22.91 -8.94 -0.94
N VAL A 264 24.18 -8.74 -1.25
CA VAL A 264 24.71 -8.91 -2.63
C VAL A 264 24.80 -10.40 -2.98
N GLY A 265 25.26 -11.22 -2.04
CA GLY A 265 25.46 -12.64 -2.23
C GLY A 265 26.71 -12.97 -3.04
N VAL A 266 27.05 -14.26 -3.10
CA VAL A 266 28.24 -14.73 -3.83
C VAL A 266 28.13 -14.36 -5.31
N LYS A 267 29.11 -13.60 -5.81
CA LYS A 267 29.14 -13.06 -7.20
C LYS A 267 27.87 -12.31 -7.59
N GLY A 268 27.16 -11.71 -6.63
CA GLY A 268 25.95 -10.95 -6.89
C GLY A 268 24.70 -11.80 -7.14
N ALA A 269 24.70 -13.09 -6.81
CA ALA A 269 23.60 -14.00 -7.15
C ALA A 269 22.24 -13.57 -6.58
N ARG A 270 22.21 -13.08 -5.33
CA ARG A 270 20.98 -12.63 -4.66
C ARG A 270 20.47 -11.33 -5.24
N ILE A 271 21.33 -10.31 -5.32
CA ILE A 271 20.93 -9.00 -5.84
C ILE A 271 20.53 -9.06 -7.33
N HIS A 272 21.14 -9.93 -8.14
CA HIS A 272 20.75 -10.10 -9.54
C HIS A 272 19.31 -10.66 -9.69
N GLY A 273 18.85 -11.49 -8.75
CA GLY A 273 17.45 -11.94 -8.71
C GLY A 273 16.49 -10.76 -8.60
N ILE A 274 16.77 -9.87 -7.64
CA ILE A 274 15.97 -8.66 -7.39
C ILE A 274 16.06 -7.69 -8.58
N VAL A 275 17.26 -7.41 -9.08
CA VAL A 275 17.47 -6.55 -10.25
C VAL A 275 16.68 -7.03 -11.48
N ARG A 276 16.64 -8.33 -11.71
CA ARG A 276 15.85 -8.94 -12.80
C ARG A 276 14.35 -8.73 -12.61
N GLU A 277 13.84 -8.93 -11.37
CA GLU A 277 12.43 -8.68 -11.04
C GLU A 277 12.04 -7.21 -11.30
N LEU A 278 12.96 -6.28 -11.01
CA LEU A 278 12.78 -4.84 -11.20
C LEU A 278 13.14 -4.32 -12.60
N ARG A 279 13.24 -5.20 -13.59
CA ARG A 279 13.55 -4.85 -15.01
C ARG A 279 14.86 -4.07 -15.16
N ASN A 280 15.92 -4.58 -14.54
CA ASN A 280 17.29 -4.04 -14.57
C ASN A 280 17.46 -2.69 -13.84
N GLU A 281 16.67 -2.41 -12.83
CA GLU A 281 16.90 -1.31 -11.89
C GLU A 281 18.21 -1.57 -11.12
N ASN A 282 19.16 -0.64 -11.19
CA ASN A 282 20.44 -0.79 -10.48
C ASN A 282 20.25 -0.56 -8.99
N ILE A 283 20.79 -1.44 -8.15
CA ILE A 283 20.64 -1.36 -6.71
C ILE A 283 22.00 -1.23 -6.03
N ASP A 284 22.19 -0.14 -5.28
CA ASP A 284 23.36 0.08 -4.45
C ASP A 284 23.02 -0.31 -3.00
N VAL A 285 23.79 -1.21 -2.42
CA VAL A 285 23.66 -1.61 -1.02
C VAL A 285 24.79 -0.98 -0.22
N ILE A 286 24.45 -0.23 0.84
CA ILE A 286 25.41 0.43 1.72
C ILE A 286 25.20 0.06 3.17
N ASN A 287 26.29 0.06 3.98
CA ASN A 287 26.20 -0.09 5.43
C ASN A 287 25.60 1.18 6.04
N TYR A 288 24.54 1.01 6.82
CA TYR A 288 23.97 2.07 7.64
C TYR A 288 24.93 2.49 8.75
N THR A 289 24.84 3.73 9.17
CA THR A 289 25.52 4.25 10.36
C THR A 289 24.70 5.41 10.92
N SER A 290 24.73 5.57 12.24
CA SER A 290 24.13 6.71 12.93
C SER A 290 24.92 8.01 12.79
N ASN A 291 26.19 7.95 12.38
CA ASN A 291 27.02 9.12 12.09
C ASN A 291 26.61 9.74 10.75
N PRO A 292 26.04 10.95 10.71
CA PRO A 292 25.52 11.56 9.49
C PRO A 292 26.60 11.77 8.41
N GLN A 293 27.79 12.21 8.79
CA GLN A 293 28.90 12.44 7.84
C GLN A 293 29.28 11.14 7.14
N LEU A 294 29.49 10.08 7.92
CA LEU A 294 29.85 8.78 7.37
C LEU A 294 28.71 8.19 6.56
N PHE A 295 27.43 8.43 6.94
CA PHE A 295 26.28 7.97 6.17
C PHE A 295 26.18 8.67 4.82
N ILE A 296 26.37 9.99 4.76
CA ILE A 296 26.41 10.75 3.50
C ILE A 296 27.57 10.29 2.62
N GLN A 297 28.74 10.08 3.22
CA GLN A 297 29.90 9.57 2.51
C GLN A 297 29.61 8.21 1.83
N ARG A 298 29.01 7.28 2.57
CA ARG A 298 28.60 5.97 2.04
C ARG A 298 27.50 6.08 0.98
N ALA A 299 26.55 7.00 1.19
CA ALA A 299 25.44 7.23 0.25
C ALA A 299 25.88 7.78 -1.08
N LEU A 300 26.95 8.58 -1.12
CA LEU A 300 27.52 9.15 -2.35
C LEU A 300 28.50 8.21 -3.08
N SER A 301 28.77 7.03 -2.49
CA SER A 301 29.61 6.02 -3.18
C SER A 301 29.14 5.83 -4.63
N PRO A 302 30.09 5.65 -5.60
CA PRO A 302 31.53 5.39 -5.45
C PRO A 302 32.43 6.63 -5.32
N ALA A 303 31.88 7.85 -5.27
CA ALA A 303 32.67 9.07 -5.16
C ALA A 303 33.46 9.13 -3.85
N LYS A 304 34.69 9.60 -3.92
CA LYS A 304 35.56 9.81 -2.77
C LYS A 304 35.45 11.26 -2.32
N ILE A 305 35.03 11.45 -1.09
CA ILE A 305 34.79 12.77 -0.49
C ILE A 305 36.05 13.21 0.23
N SER A 306 36.49 14.48 0.01
CA SER A 306 37.58 15.12 0.71
C SER A 306 37.13 15.59 2.11
N SER A 307 36.05 16.37 2.16
CA SER A 307 35.49 16.85 3.43
C SER A 307 33.99 17.07 3.36
N ILE A 308 33.32 17.10 4.52
CA ILE A 308 31.89 17.37 4.66
C ILE A 308 31.66 18.38 5.76
N ARG A 309 30.94 19.45 5.46
CA ARG A 309 30.39 20.38 6.45
C ARG A 309 28.92 20.05 6.64
N LEU A 310 28.50 19.83 7.89
CA LEU A 310 27.13 19.50 8.23
C LEU A 310 26.45 20.63 8.98
N ASP A 311 25.28 20.99 8.54
CA ASP A 311 24.28 21.75 9.30
C ASP A 311 23.18 20.77 9.73
N GLU A 312 23.25 20.32 10.98
CA GLU A 312 22.29 19.34 11.52
C GLU A 312 20.91 19.97 11.76
N GLU A 313 20.86 21.28 12.04
CA GLU A 313 19.61 21.99 12.32
C GLU A 313 18.74 22.09 11.05
N ASN A 314 19.36 22.45 9.93
CA ASN A 314 18.69 22.58 8.62
C ASN A 314 18.73 21.30 7.80
N LYS A 315 19.37 20.23 8.29
CA LYS A 315 19.64 19.00 7.55
C LYS A 315 20.26 19.25 6.19
N HIS A 316 21.29 20.04 6.18
CA HIS A 316 22.05 20.43 5.00
C HIS A 316 23.49 19.92 5.10
N ALA A 317 24.05 19.49 3.98
CA ALA A 317 25.41 18.97 3.90
C ALA A 317 26.13 19.57 2.68
N GLU A 318 27.24 20.25 2.91
CA GLU A 318 28.16 20.69 1.90
C GLU A 318 29.26 19.65 1.77
N VAL A 319 29.41 19.09 0.60
CA VAL A 319 30.34 17.99 0.31
C VAL A 319 31.41 18.47 -0.66
N PHE A 320 32.64 18.44 -0.21
CA PHE A 320 33.81 18.87 -1.00
C PHE A 320 34.50 17.65 -1.59
N LEU A 321 34.72 17.66 -2.91
CA LEU A 321 35.34 16.56 -3.66
C LEU A 321 36.31 17.08 -4.66
N ARG A 322 37.32 16.26 -4.96
CA ARG A 322 38.21 16.56 -6.08
C ARG A 322 37.42 16.65 -7.38
N PRO A 323 37.90 17.46 -8.36
CA PRO A 323 37.18 17.72 -9.61
C PRO A 323 36.81 16.45 -10.41
N ASP A 324 37.64 15.41 -10.35
CA ASP A 324 37.41 14.12 -10.98
C ASP A 324 36.28 13.29 -10.33
N GLU A 325 36.05 13.50 -9.03
CA GLU A 325 35.04 12.78 -8.26
C GLU A 325 33.63 13.42 -8.30
N VAL A 326 33.54 14.72 -8.63
CA VAL A 326 32.25 15.45 -8.65
C VAL A 326 31.23 14.79 -9.59
N SER A 327 31.65 14.38 -10.78
CA SER A 327 30.79 13.72 -11.75
C SER A 327 30.25 12.36 -11.23
N LEU A 328 31.03 11.65 -10.41
CA LEU A 328 30.63 10.40 -9.77
C LEU A 328 29.64 10.64 -8.65
N ALA A 329 29.83 11.69 -7.84
CA ALA A 329 28.93 12.07 -6.76
C ALA A 329 27.55 12.46 -7.31
N ILE A 330 27.50 13.27 -8.36
CA ILE A 330 26.25 13.66 -9.02
C ILE A 330 25.62 12.46 -9.71
N GLY A 331 26.41 11.68 -10.45
CA GLY A 331 25.96 10.53 -11.23
C GLY A 331 25.21 10.93 -12.50
N LYS A 332 24.91 9.93 -13.34
CA LYS A 332 24.16 10.13 -14.57
C LYS A 332 22.78 10.73 -14.29
N GLY A 333 22.49 11.90 -14.87
CA GLY A 333 21.20 12.60 -14.67
C GLY A 333 20.92 13.03 -13.23
N GLY A 334 21.96 13.19 -12.39
CA GLY A 334 21.80 13.58 -11.00
C GLY A 334 21.21 12.48 -10.09
N LEU A 335 21.13 11.24 -10.58
CA LEU A 335 20.46 10.14 -9.84
C LEU A 335 21.19 9.78 -8.56
N ASN A 336 22.54 9.83 -8.54
CA ASN A 336 23.30 9.41 -7.36
C ASN A 336 23.08 10.38 -6.18
N ILE A 337 23.22 11.68 -6.42
CA ILE A 337 23.00 12.70 -5.39
C ILE A 337 21.53 12.76 -4.94
N LYS A 338 20.58 12.64 -5.88
CA LYS A 338 19.14 12.62 -5.55
C LYS A 338 18.78 11.44 -4.65
N LEU A 339 19.29 10.25 -4.95
CA LEU A 339 19.06 9.05 -4.12
C LEU A 339 19.77 9.18 -2.78
N ALA A 340 20.99 9.74 -2.73
CA ALA A 340 21.68 10.00 -1.47
C ALA A 340 20.91 11.00 -0.58
N THR A 341 20.36 12.07 -1.14
CA THR A 341 19.51 13.02 -0.44
C THR A 341 18.26 12.34 0.15
N ILE A 342 17.55 11.53 -0.63
CA ILE A 342 16.36 10.80 -0.15
C ILE A 342 16.75 9.81 0.95
N LEU A 343 17.85 9.06 0.76
CA LEU A 343 18.28 8.01 1.66
C LEU A 343 18.72 8.55 3.02
N THR A 344 19.45 9.66 3.03
CA THR A 344 20.03 10.25 4.24
C THR A 344 19.09 11.25 4.92
N GLY A 345 18.16 11.84 4.16
CA GLY A 345 17.28 12.92 4.61
C GLY A 345 17.98 14.27 4.75
N TYR A 346 19.20 14.41 4.19
CA TYR A 346 19.94 15.67 4.12
C TYR A 346 19.90 16.23 2.71
N THR A 347 19.73 17.54 2.56
CA THR A 347 19.99 18.23 1.31
C THR A 347 21.49 18.27 1.09
N ILE A 348 21.97 17.74 -0.02
CA ILE A 348 23.41 17.57 -0.29
C ILE A 348 23.81 18.48 -1.43
N ASP A 349 24.73 19.41 -1.15
CA ASP A 349 25.38 20.26 -2.14
C ASP A 349 26.83 19.82 -2.35
N VAL A 350 27.25 19.81 -3.60
CA VAL A 350 28.55 19.28 -4.01
C VAL A 350 29.42 20.40 -4.53
N TYR A 351 30.60 20.55 -3.92
CA TYR A 351 31.59 21.55 -4.26
C TYR A 351 32.90 20.89 -4.70
N ARG A 352 33.62 21.58 -5.57
CA ARG A 352 34.95 21.15 -5.95
C ARG A 352 35.95 21.55 -4.87
N ASP A 353 36.69 20.56 -4.40
CA ASP A 353 37.83 20.76 -3.53
C ASP A 353 39.09 20.83 -4.40
N ILE A 354 39.68 22.00 -4.47
CA ILE A 354 40.95 22.19 -5.15
C ILE A 354 41.98 22.28 -4.04
N GLU A 355 42.74 21.18 -3.84
CA GLU A 355 43.88 21.23 -2.93
C GLU A 355 44.84 22.32 -3.44
N SER A 356 44.85 23.48 -2.77
CA SER A 356 45.89 24.46 -2.92
C SER A 356 47.16 23.91 -2.27
N GLU A 357 48.17 23.65 -3.05
CA GLU A 357 49.50 23.36 -2.53
C GLU A 357 50.00 24.56 -1.70
N GLY A 358 49.64 24.62 -0.43
CA GLY A 358 50.31 25.44 0.57
C GLY A 358 49.98 26.94 0.61
N GLU A 359 48.97 27.44 -0.10
CA GLU A 359 48.58 28.87 -0.05
C GLU A 359 47.11 29.00 0.41
N GLU A 360 46.79 29.97 1.23
CA GLU A 360 45.43 30.29 1.72
C GLU A 360 44.52 30.56 0.49
N ASP A 361 43.42 29.83 0.37
CA ASP A 361 42.40 30.04 -0.66
C ASP A 361 41.21 30.81 -0.11
N ILE A 362 40.68 31.76 -0.87
CA ILE A 362 39.64 32.69 -0.44
C ILE A 362 38.30 32.20 -0.95
N TYR A 363 37.27 32.10 -0.06
CA TYR A 363 35.94 31.71 -0.48
C TYR A 363 35.25 32.82 -1.29
N LEU A 364 34.47 32.42 -2.31
CA LEU A 364 33.74 33.34 -3.19
C LEU A 364 32.74 34.23 -2.39
N ASP A 365 32.32 33.81 -1.21
CA ASP A 365 31.44 34.60 -0.35
C ASP A 365 32.09 35.89 0.15
N GLU A 366 33.42 35.98 0.17
CA GLU A 366 34.15 37.15 0.60
C GLU A 366 34.17 38.24 -0.48
N PHE A 367 33.84 37.87 -1.73
CA PHE A 367 33.78 38.82 -2.85
C PHE A 367 32.36 39.33 -3.15
N LYS A 368 31.42 39.27 -2.20
CA LYS A 368 30.02 39.73 -2.38
C LYS A 368 29.92 41.25 -2.66
N ASP A 369 30.90 42.03 -2.27
CA ASP A 369 30.92 43.44 -2.53
C ASP A 369 31.41 43.78 -3.96
N GLU A 370 32.08 42.82 -4.65
CA GLU A 370 32.69 43.03 -5.94
C GLU A 370 32.06 42.18 -7.04
N ILE A 371 31.54 40.99 -6.70
CA ILE A 371 30.89 40.05 -7.59
C ILE A 371 29.42 39.92 -7.20
N HIS A 372 28.55 40.04 -8.18
CA HIS A 372 27.09 39.89 -7.92
C HIS A 372 26.74 38.53 -7.33
N GLU A 373 25.87 38.51 -6.33
CA GLU A 373 25.49 37.31 -5.58
C GLU A 373 24.98 36.16 -6.47
N TRP A 374 24.19 36.45 -7.52
CA TRP A 374 23.71 35.44 -8.48
C TRP A 374 24.83 34.76 -9.26
N VAL A 375 25.97 35.49 -9.54
CA VAL A 375 27.16 34.93 -10.21
C VAL A 375 27.88 33.98 -9.26
N ILE A 376 28.03 34.41 -7.99
CA ILE A 376 28.62 33.56 -6.95
C ILE A 376 27.82 32.26 -6.78
N GLU A 377 26.49 32.34 -6.76
CA GLU A 377 25.61 31.16 -6.70
C GLU A 377 25.78 30.27 -7.94
N ALA A 378 25.84 30.85 -9.13
CA ALA A 378 26.07 30.10 -10.37
C ALA A 378 27.38 29.33 -10.34
N LEU A 379 28.46 29.98 -9.88
CA LEU A 379 29.79 29.37 -9.77
C LEU A 379 29.81 28.26 -8.70
N LYS A 380 29.15 28.46 -7.58
CA LYS A 380 29.01 27.46 -6.52
C LYS A 380 28.20 26.24 -7.00
N ASN A 381 27.13 26.46 -7.74
CA ASN A 381 26.30 25.39 -8.31
C ASN A 381 27.06 24.49 -9.30
N MET A 382 28.09 25.06 -10.01
CA MET A 382 28.93 24.23 -10.83
C MET A 382 30.09 23.55 -10.06
N GLY A 383 30.22 23.80 -8.74
CA GLY A 383 31.20 23.18 -7.85
C GLY A 383 32.46 24.01 -7.61
N CYS A 384 32.47 25.31 -7.93
CA CYS A 384 33.58 26.24 -7.62
C CYS A 384 33.22 27.10 -6.40
N ALA A 385 33.68 26.72 -5.19
CA ALA A 385 33.38 27.42 -3.95
C ALA A 385 34.42 28.49 -3.58
N THR A 386 35.61 28.46 -4.21
CA THR A 386 36.75 29.31 -3.86
C THR A 386 37.30 30.03 -5.08
N ALA A 387 38.01 31.14 -4.86
CA ALA A 387 38.58 31.97 -5.91
C ALA A 387 39.57 31.20 -6.80
N ARG A 388 40.45 30.40 -6.21
CA ARG A 388 41.40 29.57 -6.97
C ARG A 388 40.69 28.47 -7.75
N ALA A 389 39.57 27.91 -7.24
CA ALA A 389 38.76 26.93 -7.96
C ALA A 389 38.23 27.51 -9.26
N VAL A 390 37.81 28.76 -9.26
CA VAL A 390 37.36 29.47 -10.47
C VAL A 390 38.55 29.72 -11.41
N LEU A 391 39.69 30.21 -10.89
CA LEU A 391 40.85 30.52 -11.69
C LEU A 391 41.51 29.29 -12.35
N HIS A 392 41.41 28.11 -11.74
CA HIS A 392 41.90 26.85 -12.32
C HIS A 392 40.91 26.19 -13.28
N THR A 393 39.65 26.64 -13.32
CA THR A 393 38.64 26.10 -14.24
C THR A 393 38.79 26.76 -15.61
N PRO A 394 38.81 26.00 -16.71
CA PRO A 394 38.90 26.57 -18.08
C PRO A 394 37.77 27.57 -18.32
N ARG A 395 38.12 28.75 -18.91
CA ARG A 395 37.16 29.83 -19.21
C ARG A 395 35.90 29.33 -19.93
N GLN A 396 36.06 28.43 -20.92
CA GLN A 396 34.92 27.88 -21.66
C GLN A 396 34.01 27.06 -20.80
N GLU A 397 34.55 26.36 -19.83
CA GLU A 397 33.75 25.54 -18.87
C GLU A 397 32.96 26.41 -17.91
N LEU A 398 33.49 27.58 -17.51
CA LEU A 398 32.77 28.57 -16.71
C LEU A 398 31.57 29.15 -17.46
N ILE A 399 31.72 29.44 -18.76
CA ILE A 399 30.64 29.94 -19.62
C ILE A 399 29.55 28.87 -19.80
N ASP A 400 29.95 27.66 -20.21
CA ASP A 400 29.02 26.61 -20.59
C ASP A 400 28.24 26.01 -19.40
N LYS A 401 28.88 25.88 -18.24
CA LYS A 401 28.28 25.19 -17.06
C LYS A 401 27.62 26.15 -16.06
N ALA A 402 28.13 27.38 -15.92
CA ALA A 402 27.51 28.38 -15.05
C ALA A 402 26.48 29.25 -15.79
N ASP A 403 26.31 29.06 -17.10
CA ASP A 403 25.41 29.84 -17.98
C ASP A 403 25.65 31.36 -17.85
N LEU A 404 26.94 31.74 -17.83
CA LEU A 404 27.37 33.11 -17.67
C LEU A 404 27.80 33.71 -19.03
N GLU A 405 27.57 35.01 -19.22
CA GLU A 405 28.05 35.72 -20.39
C GLU A 405 29.60 35.84 -20.35
N GLU A 406 30.25 35.84 -21.52
CA GLU A 406 31.69 35.90 -21.63
C GLU A 406 32.29 37.11 -20.89
N SER A 407 31.64 38.28 -21.00
CA SER A 407 32.03 39.51 -20.28
C SER A 407 32.01 39.35 -18.77
N THR A 408 30.98 38.68 -18.25
CA THR A 408 30.82 38.44 -16.79
C THR A 408 31.92 37.49 -16.29
N VAL A 409 32.25 36.45 -17.06
CA VAL A 409 33.35 35.53 -16.70
C VAL A 409 34.70 36.24 -16.73
N ASP A 410 34.95 37.12 -17.70
CA ASP A 410 36.18 37.88 -17.78
C ASP A 410 36.31 38.88 -16.61
N ASP A 411 35.24 39.55 -16.25
CA ASP A 411 35.17 40.45 -15.06
C ASP A 411 35.45 39.70 -13.75
N VAL A 412 34.81 38.53 -13.55
CA VAL A 412 35.04 37.69 -12.38
C VAL A 412 36.50 37.21 -12.32
N ILE A 413 37.06 36.74 -13.41
CA ILE A 413 38.47 36.32 -13.44
C ILE A 413 39.41 37.49 -13.15
N ALA A 414 39.09 38.70 -13.60
CA ALA A 414 39.88 39.88 -13.33
C ALA A 414 39.87 40.28 -11.85
N VAL A 415 38.68 40.26 -11.24
CA VAL A 415 38.51 40.56 -9.79
C VAL A 415 39.27 39.54 -8.96
N LEU A 416 39.07 38.23 -9.22
CA LEU A 416 39.72 37.18 -8.43
C LEU A 416 41.26 37.16 -8.62
N LYS A 417 41.79 37.54 -9.79
CA LYS A 417 43.25 37.65 -10.02
C LYS A 417 43.84 38.85 -9.28
N ALA A 418 43.16 39.98 -9.23
CA ALA A 418 43.65 41.16 -8.57
C ALA A 418 43.95 40.91 -7.08
N GLU A 419 43.13 40.09 -6.40
CA GLU A 419 43.35 39.73 -4.98
C GLU A 419 44.62 38.90 -4.77
N PHE A 420 45.00 38.03 -5.74
CA PHE A 420 46.22 37.22 -5.62
C PHE A 420 47.47 37.92 -6.17
N ASP A 421 47.32 39.00 -6.92
CA ASP A 421 48.46 39.81 -7.41
C ASP A 421 48.87 40.93 -6.43
N GLU A 422 48.08 41.21 -5.38
CA GLU A 422 48.38 42.22 -4.30
C GLU A 422 49.19 41.64 -3.12
N GLU A 423 49.47 40.28 -3.07
CA GLU A 423 50.41 39.65 -2.14
C GLU A 423 51.77 39.42 -2.81
#